data_fad1a5d0be093038a56c3bae720f7117
#
_entry.id   fad1a5d0be093038a56c3bae720f7117
#
_cell.length_a   1.000
_cell.length_b   1.000
_cell.length_c   1.000
_cell.angle_alpha   90.00
_cell.angle_beta   90.00
_cell.angle_gamma   90.00
#
_symmetry.space_group_name_H-M   'P 1'
#
loop_
_entity.id
_entity.type
_entity.pdbx_description
1 polymer ?
#
loop_
_entity_poly.entity_id
_entity_poly.type
_entity_poly.pdbx_seq_one_letter_code
_entity_poly.pdbx_strand_id
1 'polypeptide(L)'
;MLGGVSGERAISIQSGKACINALKKLGYKVSTFDPKFKNLNLIDKKKTDVIFNALHGKYGEDGVAQSYFEYLKIPYTHSGVISSFNAMNKVISKKIFVKNKIKTPKFFLI
;
A
#
# COMPACT_ATOMS: atom_id res chain seq x y z
N MET A 1 -5.27 1.36 -6.99
CA MET A 1 -3.86 1.43 -7.43
C MET A 1 -3.29 0.03 -7.45
N LEU A 2 -2.55 -0.38 -8.48
CA LEU A 2 -2.00 -1.73 -8.64
C LEU A 2 -0.74 -1.70 -9.51
N GLY A 3 0.02 -2.80 -9.57
CA GLY A 3 1.22 -2.94 -10.39
C GLY A 3 2.46 -2.40 -9.68
N GLY A 4 2.90 -1.20 -10.02
CA GLY A 4 4.11 -0.59 -9.46
C GLY A 4 5.40 -1.17 -10.01
N VAL A 5 6.52 -0.86 -9.35
CA VAL A 5 7.88 -1.19 -9.83
C VAL A 5 8.61 -2.22 -8.96
N SER A 6 7.97 -2.74 -7.90
CA SER A 6 8.57 -3.75 -7.02
C SER A 6 8.67 -5.11 -7.71
N GLY A 7 9.48 -6.01 -7.14
CA GLY A 7 9.55 -7.41 -7.58
C GLY A 7 8.22 -8.17 -7.44
N GLU A 8 7.28 -7.64 -6.65
CA GLU A 8 5.95 -8.22 -6.41
C GLU A 8 4.86 -7.70 -7.37
N ARG A 9 5.27 -7.04 -8.46
CA ARG A 9 4.35 -6.47 -9.44
C ARG A 9 3.28 -7.43 -9.94
N ALA A 10 3.65 -8.67 -10.27
CA ALA A 10 2.72 -9.67 -10.78
C ALA A 10 1.59 -9.96 -9.77
N ILE A 11 1.95 -10.11 -8.49
CA ILE A 11 1.01 -10.32 -7.38
C ILE A 11 0.09 -9.11 -7.23
N SER A 12 0.66 -7.90 -7.27
CA SER A 12 -0.11 -6.66 -7.20
C SER A 12 -1.15 -6.53 -8.32
N ILE A 13 -0.79 -6.91 -9.53
CA ILE A 13 -1.73 -6.90 -10.66
C ILE A 13 -2.84 -7.94 -10.45
N GLN A 14 -2.50 -9.14 -9.99
CA GLN A 14 -3.47 -10.21 -9.76
C GLN A 14 -4.47 -9.83 -8.65
N SER A 15 -3.98 -9.44 -7.48
CA SER A 15 -4.82 -9.02 -6.35
C SER A 15 -5.64 -7.76 -6.68
N GLY A 16 -5.02 -6.79 -7.34
CA GLY A 16 -5.69 -5.58 -7.78
C GLY A 16 -6.83 -5.84 -8.76
N LYS A 17 -6.67 -6.75 -9.72
CA LYS A 17 -7.75 -7.14 -10.64
C LYS A 17 -8.92 -7.79 -9.90
N ALA A 18 -8.63 -8.67 -8.92
CA ALA A 18 -9.68 -9.29 -8.11
C ALA A 18 -10.47 -8.23 -7.31
N CYS A 19 -9.77 -7.28 -6.69
CA CYS A 19 -10.40 -6.17 -5.96
C CYS A 19 -11.23 -5.27 -6.88
N ILE A 20 -10.75 -4.95 -8.09
CA ILE A 20 -11.50 -4.15 -9.07
C ILE A 20 -12.82 -4.84 -9.41
N ASN A 21 -12.79 -6.16 -9.67
CA ASN A 21 -14.00 -6.92 -10.00
C ASN A 21 -15.00 -6.91 -8.83
N ALA A 22 -14.53 -7.08 -7.61
CA ALA A 22 -15.38 -7.03 -6.42
C ALA A 22 -16.00 -5.64 -6.21
N LEU A 23 -15.20 -4.58 -6.29
CA LEU A 23 -15.67 -3.21 -6.13
C LEU A 23 -16.69 -2.81 -7.20
N LYS A 24 -16.48 -3.23 -8.46
CA LYS A 24 -17.45 -2.99 -9.53
C LYS A 24 -18.78 -3.73 -9.29
N LYS A 25 -18.72 -4.97 -8.79
CA LYS A 25 -19.93 -5.73 -8.42
C LYS A 25 -20.71 -5.05 -7.29
N LEU A 26 -20.03 -4.35 -6.40
CA LEU A 26 -20.64 -3.55 -5.33
C LEU A 26 -21.14 -2.17 -5.80
N GLY A 27 -21.05 -1.87 -7.09
CA GLY A 27 -21.57 -0.62 -7.67
C GLY A 27 -20.61 0.56 -7.63
N TYR A 28 -19.35 0.38 -7.19
CA TYR A 28 -18.39 1.48 -7.20
C TYR A 28 -17.89 1.80 -8.61
N LYS A 29 -17.71 3.09 -8.89
CA LYS A 29 -17.00 3.53 -10.09
C LYS A 29 -15.50 3.39 -9.87
N VAL A 30 -14.87 2.45 -10.58
CA VAL A 30 -13.46 2.11 -10.38
C VAL A 30 -12.63 2.50 -11.59
N SER A 31 -11.59 3.30 -11.37
CA SER A 31 -10.50 3.55 -12.32
C SER A 31 -9.21 2.88 -11.84
N THR A 32 -8.32 2.54 -12.77
CA THR A 32 -7.03 1.91 -12.46
C THR A 32 -5.89 2.90 -12.60
N PHE A 33 -4.94 2.81 -11.67
CA PHE A 33 -3.72 3.59 -11.72
C PHE A 33 -2.52 2.68 -11.44
N ASP A 34 -1.56 2.67 -12.35
CA ASP A 34 -0.31 1.90 -12.22
C ASP A 34 0.88 2.87 -12.19
N PRO A 35 1.56 2.99 -11.04
CA PRO A 35 2.66 3.94 -10.89
C PRO A 35 3.94 3.54 -11.67
N LYS A 36 3.98 2.38 -12.30
CA LYS A 36 5.03 2.05 -13.27
C LYS A 36 4.96 2.91 -14.53
N PHE A 37 3.76 3.27 -14.97
CA PHE A 37 3.53 3.96 -16.23
C PHE A 37 3.02 5.39 -16.07
N LYS A 38 2.55 5.74 -14.86
CA LYS A 38 1.97 7.06 -14.57
C LYS A 38 2.57 7.63 -13.30
N ASN A 39 3.06 8.86 -13.37
CA ASN A 39 3.53 9.54 -12.18
C ASN A 39 2.35 9.82 -11.22
N LEU A 40 2.59 9.70 -9.91
CA LEU A 40 1.56 9.89 -8.87
C LEU A 40 0.93 11.31 -8.91
N ASN A 41 1.67 12.32 -9.41
CA ASN A 41 1.13 13.68 -9.59
C ASN A 41 -0.02 13.77 -10.61
N LEU A 42 -0.25 12.72 -11.40
CA LEU A 42 -1.38 12.63 -12.34
C LEU A 42 -2.66 12.10 -11.68
N ILE A 43 -2.64 11.82 -10.38
CA ILE A 43 -3.85 11.47 -9.62
C ILE A 43 -4.71 12.73 -9.48
N ASP A 44 -5.88 12.72 -10.12
CA ASP A 44 -6.82 13.81 -10.03
C ASP A 44 -7.63 13.74 -8.74
N LYS A 45 -7.26 14.58 -7.77
CA LYS A 45 -7.95 14.69 -6.48
C LYS A 45 -9.44 14.99 -6.61
N LYS A 46 -9.85 15.76 -7.63
CA LYS A 46 -11.27 16.13 -7.82
C LYS A 46 -12.13 14.97 -8.32
N LYS A 47 -11.48 13.93 -8.87
CA LYS A 47 -12.14 12.73 -9.43
C LYS A 47 -11.87 11.45 -8.63
N THR A 48 -11.20 11.57 -7.49
CA THR A 48 -10.78 10.42 -6.69
C THR A 48 -11.29 10.59 -5.26
N ASP A 49 -12.30 9.82 -4.89
CA ASP A 49 -12.86 9.83 -3.54
C ASP A 49 -11.99 9.05 -2.56
N VAL A 50 -11.43 7.92 -3.01
CA VAL A 50 -10.59 7.03 -2.20
C VAL A 50 -9.62 6.25 -3.07
N ILE A 51 -8.44 5.95 -2.53
CA ILE A 51 -7.45 5.08 -3.17
C ILE A 51 -7.48 3.71 -2.52
N PHE A 52 -7.91 2.68 -3.26
CA PHE A 52 -7.67 1.30 -2.87
C PHE A 52 -6.24 0.93 -3.27
N ASN A 53 -5.37 0.74 -2.27
CA ASN A 53 -3.96 0.43 -2.49
C ASN A 53 -3.75 -1.09 -2.57
N ALA A 54 -3.57 -1.63 -3.75
CA ALA A 54 -3.21 -3.03 -4.00
C ALA A 54 -1.76 -3.16 -4.49
N LEU A 55 -0.90 -2.20 -4.19
CA LEU A 55 0.54 -2.33 -4.41
C LEU A 55 1.13 -3.27 -3.37
N HIS A 56 2.17 -4.02 -3.76
CA HIS A 56 2.92 -4.90 -2.88
C HIS A 56 4.40 -4.53 -2.87
N GLY A 57 5.05 -4.76 -1.71
CA GLY A 57 6.47 -4.54 -1.53
C GLY A 57 6.88 -3.07 -1.50
N LYS A 58 8.12 -2.84 -1.93
CA LYS A 58 8.73 -1.50 -1.92
C LYS A 58 7.89 -0.48 -2.70
N TYR A 59 7.82 0.74 -2.18
CA TYR A 59 6.99 1.87 -2.60
C TYR A 59 5.49 1.72 -2.34
N GLY A 60 4.97 0.49 -2.24
CA GLY A 60 3.55 0.24 -2.03
C GLY A 60 3.15 0.03 -0.57
N GLU A 61 4.05 -0.56 0.23
CA GLU A 61 3.78 -0.98 1.61
C GLU A 61 4.73 -0.35 2.63
N ASP A 62 5.71 0.43 2.19
CA ASP A 62 6.77 1.01 3.03
C ASP A 62 6.54 2.45 3.47
N GLY A 63 5.36 3.01 3.22
CA GLY A 63 4.99 4.37 3.57
C GLY A 63 5.18 5.39 2.44
N VAL A 64 5.89 5.05 1.36
CA VAL A 64 6.18 6.00 0.27
C VAL A 64 4.91 6.38 -0.48
N ALA A 65 4.12 5.42 -0.96
CA ALA A 65 2.85 5.72 -1.63
C ALA A 65 1.87 6.41 -0.66
N GLN A 66 1.81 5.94 0.58
CA GLN A 66 0.95 6.49 1.62
C GLN A 66 1.26 7.97 1.90
N SER A 67 2.54 8.36 2.00
CA SER A 67 2.92 9.76 2.21
C SER A 67 2.43 10.67 1.08
N TYR A 68 2.43 10.15 -0.15
CA TYR A 68 1.91 10.89 -1.28
C TYR A 68 0.38 11.02 -1.24
N PHE A 69 -0.34 9.98 -0.82
CA PHE A 69 -1.80 10.03 -0.65
C PHE A 69 -2.20 11.02 0.44
N GLU A 70 -1.44 11.09 1.54
CA GLU A 70 -1.64 12.08 2.60
C GLU A 70 -1.37 13.51 2.11
N TYR A 71 -0.31 13.71 1.33
CA TYR A 71 -0.03 15.00 0.69
C TYR A 71 -1.19 15.46 -0.20
N LEU A 72 -1.76 14.56 -1.00
CA LEU A 72 -2.93 14.84 -1.82
C LEU A 72 -4.21 15.01 -1.00
N LYS A 73 -4.21 14.64 0.29
CA LYS A 73 -5.40 14.59 1.14
C LYS A 73 -6.52 13.71 0.55
N ILE A 74 -6.16 12.57 0.00
CA ILE A 74 -7.08 11.56 -0.51
C ILE A 74 -7.09 10.39 0.46
N PRO A 75 -8.26 9.98 1.00
CA PRO A 75 -8.36 8.78 1.81
C PRO A 75 -7.84 7.54 1.06
N TYR A 76 -7.23 6.61 1.78
CA TYR A 76 -6.70 5.39 1.20
C TYR A 76 -6.87 4.21 2.15
N THR A 77 -6.83 3.00 1.60
CA THR A 77 -6.93 1.75 2.37
C THR A 77 -5.60 1.38 3.01
N HIS A 78 -5.68 0.56 4.07
CA HIS A 78 -4.55 0.02 4.85
C HIS A 78 -3.94 1.02 5.83
N SER A 79 -2.72 0.72 6.29
CA SER A 79 -2.05 1.48 7.34
C SER A 79 -1.45 2.79 6.84
N GLY A 80 -1.34 3.77 7.73
CA GLY A 80 -0.70 5.04 7.44
C GLY A 80 0.82 4.94 7.29
N VAL A 81 1.46 6.06 6.98
CA VAL A 81 2.89 6.16 6.62
C VAL A 81 3.80 5.50 7.66
N ILE A 82 3.72 5.92 8.91
CA ILE A 82 4.62 5.42 9.98
C ILE A 82 4.40 3.93 10.26
N SER A 83 3.14 3.49 10.28
CA SER A 83 2.82 2.07 10.50
C SER A 83 3.34 1.20 9.37
N SER A 84 3.17 1.63 8.13
CA SER A 84 3.67 0.93 6.94
C SER A 84 5.20 0.85 6.95
N PHE A 85 5.89 1.96 7.21
CA PHE A 85 7.35 1.99 7.34
C PHE A 85 7.85 1.03 8.42
N ASN A 86 7.26 1.07 9.61
CA ASN A 86 7.64 0.21 10.73
C ASN A 86 7.39 -1.27 10.42
N ALA A 87 6.25 -1.59 9.79
CA ALA A 87 5.88 -2.96 9.45
C ALA A 87 6.81 -3.55 8.38
N MET A 88 7.22 -2.75 7.41
CA MET A 88 8.12 -3.20 6.34
C MET A 88 9.53 -3.51 6.83
N ASN A 89 9.99 -2.85 7.88
CA ASN A 89 11.29 -3.10 8.49
C ASN A 89 11.18 -4.20 9.56
N LYS A 90 11.67 -5.40 9.24
CA LYS A 90 11.59 -6.58 10.14
C LYS A 90 12.21 -6.32 11.51
N VAL A 91 13.32 -5.58 11.57
CA VAL A 91 14.01 -5.27 12.84
C VAL A 91 13.16 -4.34 13.70
N ILE A 92 12.61 -3.29 13.09
CA ILE A 92 11.75 -2.32 13.79
C ILE A 92 10.46 -3.00 14.24
N SER A 93 9.81 -3.78 13.38
CA SER A 93 8.60 -4.54 13.72
C SER A 93 8.84 -5.45 14.92
N LYS A 94 9.94 -6.22 14.92
CA LYS A 94 10.29 -7.12 15.99
C LYS A 94 10.55 -6.38 17.31
N LYS A 95 11.25 -5.26 17.29
CA LYS A 95 11.46 -4.42 18.48
C LYS A 95 10.13 -3.90 19.03
N ILE A 96 9.22 -3.46 18.16
CA ILE A 96 7.88 -2.99 18.54
C ILE A 96 7.09 -4.15 19.19
N PHE A 97 7.10 -5.34 18.58
CA PHE A 97 6.41 -6.52 19.13
C PHE A 97 6.91 -6.88 20.53
N VAL A 98 8.22 -6.97 20.71
CA VAL A 98 8.82 -7.27 22.02
C VAL A 98 8.44 -6.20 23.05
N LYS A 99 8.57 -4.90 22.71
CA LYS A 99 8.20 -3.79 23.61
C LYS A 99 6.73 -3.87 24.05
N ASN A 100 5.85 -4.29 23.17
CA ASN A 100 4.41 -4.39 23.44
C ASN A 100 3.97 -5.79 23.92
N LYS A 101 4.92 -6.67 24.28
CA LYS A 101 4.65 -8.04 24.77
C LYS A 101 3.87 -8.90 23.75
N ILE A 102 3.96 -8.59 22.45
CA ILE A 102 3.40 -9.40 21.39
C ILE A 102 4.33 -10.57 21.11
N LYS A 103 3.80 -11.78 21.14
CA LYS A 103 4.59 -12.99 20.86
C LYS A 103 5.19 -12.94 19.46
N THR A 104 6.48 -13.12 19.35
CA THR A 104 7.22 -13.17 18.09
C THR A 104 8.36 -14.18 18.19
N PRO A 105 8.70 -14.89 17.11
CA PRO A 105 9.86 -15.80 17.11
C PRO A 105 11.14 -15.08 17.51
N LYS A 106 12.06 -15.80 18.17
CA LYS A 106 13.40 -15.28 18.44
C LYS A 106 14.08 -14.88 17.13
N PHE A 107 14.89 -13.84 17.17
CA PHE A 107 15.61 -13.33 16.00
C PHE A 107 16.99 -12.81 16.40
N PHE A 108 17.91 -12.84 15.45
CA PHE A 108 19.25 -12.30 15.57
C PHE A 108 19.43 -11.22 14.47
N LEU A 109 20.22 -10.22 14.80
CA LEU A 109 20.68 -9.24 13.82
C LEU A 109 22.06 -9.69 13.35
N ILE A 110 22.23 -9.83 12.05
CA ILE A 110 23.49 -10.14 11.40
C ILE A 110 24.07 -8.85 10.85
#